data_a0248811d190cb33375708fe9c69f59c
#
_entry.id   a0248811d190cb33375708fe9c69f59c
#
_cell.length_a   1.000
_cell.length_b   1.000
_cell.length_c   1.000
_cell.angle_alpha   90.00
_cell.angle_beta   90.00
_cell.angle_gamma   90.00
#
_symmetry.space_group_name_H-M   'P 1'
#
loop_
_entity.id
_entity.type
_entity.pdbx_description
1 polymer ?
#
loop_
_entity_poly.entity_id
_entity_poly.type
_entity_poly.pdbx_seq_one_letter_code
_entity_poly.pdbx_strand_id
1 'polypeptide(L)'
;MYIVFAPIQIKKGHETDWINGILENAPRFVSEEPGCMQFDVIQDSVDPNRVWLYEVYKDEEAFEQHRQNPRMIEWRETSKVWRIDGQTATRGTTIWPPDDRWS
;
A
#
# COMPACT_ATOMS: atom_id res chain seq x y z
N MET A 1 2.34 8.91 13.45
CA MET A 1 2.02 8.52 12.06
C MET A 1 0.87 7.52 12.03
N TYR A 2 0.09 7.56 11.00
CA TYR A 2 -1.00 6.62 10.76
C TYR A 2 -0.47 5.49 9.87
N ILE A 3 -0.58 4.25 10.34
CA ILE A 3 0.02 3.08 9.68
C ILE A 3 -1.08 2.21 9.09
N VAL A 4 -0.85 1.72 7.89
CA VAL A 4 -1.74 0.75 7.23
C VAL A 4 -0.92 -0.46 6.83
N PHE A 5 -1.34 -1.63 7.29
CA PHE A 5 -0.81 -2.91 6.86
C PHE A 5 -1.86 -3.57 5.96
N ALA A 6 -1.52 -3.79 4.70
CA ALA A 6 -2.46 -4.36 3.75
C ALA A 6 -1.92 -5.68 3.19
N PRO A 7 -2.52 -6.83 3.55
CA PRO A 7 -2.16 -8.09 2.91
C PRO A 7 -2.83 -8.17 1.55
N ILE A 8 -2.07 -8.58 0.55
CA ILE A 8 -2.57 -8.81 -0.81
C ILE A 8 -2.25 -10.24 -1.17
N GLN A 9 -3.29 -11.01 -1.53
CA GLN A 9 -3.10 -12.34 -2.08
C GLN A 9 -3.31 -12.26 -3.58
N ILE A 10 -2.26 -12.50 -4.35
CA ILE A 10 -2.29 -12.43 -5.80
C ILE A 10 -2.75 -13.78 -6.34
N LYS A 11 -3.61 -13.76 -7.35
CA LYS A 11 -4.02 -14.98 -8.04
C LYS A 11 -2.83 -15.61 -8.73
N LYS A 12 -2.74 -16.94 -8.68
CA LYS A 12 -1.68 -17.69 -9.32
C LYS A 12 -1.62 -17.35 -10.82
N GLY A 13 -0.42 -17.04 -11.31
CA GLY A 13 -0.20 -16.67 -12.69
C GLY A 13 -0.25 -15.16 -12.96
N HIS A 14 -0.61 -14.35 -11.96
CA HIS A 14 -0.73 -12.89 -12.10
C HIS A 14 0.28 -12.12 -11.26
N GLU A 15 1.31 -12.80 -10.76
CA GLU A 15 2.33 -12.21 -9.90
C GLU A 15 3.08 -11.08 -10.63
N THR A 16 3.49 -11.33 -11.86
CA THR A 16 4.24 -10.36 -12.66
C THR A 16 3.40 -9.13 -12.97
N ASP A 17 2.14 -9.32 -13.35
CA ASP A 17 1.23 -8.22 -13.66
C ASP A 17 1.04 -7.30 -12.46
N TRP A 18 0.74 -7.90 -11.30
CA TRP A 18 0.49 -7.14 -10.09
C TRP A 18 1.74 -6.40 -9.61
N ILE A 19 2.87 -7.11 -9.57
CA ILE A 19 4.13 -6.53 -9.08
C ILE A 19 4.60 -5.40 -9.99
N ASN A 20 4.57 -5.58 -11.29
CA ASN A 20 4.96 -4.52 -12.22
C ASN A 20 4.07 -3.29 -12.06
N GLY A 21 2.77 -3.50 -11.88
CA GLY A 21 1.84 -2.39 -11.70
C GLY A 21 2.06 -1.63 -10.41
N ILE A 22 2.27 -2.32 -9.28
CA ILE A 22 2.51 -1.62 -8.02
C ILE A 22 3.85 -0.88 -8.03
N LEU A 23 4.86 -1.41 -8.69
CA LEU A 23 6.16 -0.76 -8.77
C LEU A 23 6.12 0.53 -9.59
N GLU A 24 5.15 0.68 -10.49
CA GLU A 24 4.92 1.94 -11.19
C GLU A 24 4.19 2.95 -10.31
N ASN A 25 3.31 2.48 -9.43
CA ASN A 25 2.43 3.34 -8.64
C ASN A 25 3.02 3.74 -7.29
N ALA A 26 3.66 2.82 -6.57
CA ALA A 26 4.13 3.08 -5.22
C ALA A 26 5.08 4.29 -5.11
N PRO A 27 6.10 4.44 -5.97
CA PRO A 27 6.96 5.61 -5.90
C PRO A 27 6.20 6.92 -6.10
N ARG A 28 5.15 6.90 -6.91
CA ARG A 28 4.35 8.10 -7.18
C ARG A 28 3.44 8.46 -6.01
N PHE A 29 2.94 7.48 -5.28
CA PHE A 29 2.18 7.77 -4.06
C PHE A 29 3.06 8.57 -3.08
N VAL A 30 4.31 8.15 -2.91
CA VAL A 30 5.24 8.84 -2.00
C VAL A 30 5.64 10.21 -2.53
N SER A 31 5.93 10.33 -3.83
CA SER A 31 6.43 11.58 -4.40
C SER A 31 5.33 12.62 -4.65
N GLU A 32 4.11 12.20 -4.93
CA GLU A 32 3.03 13.10 -5.32
C GLU A 32 2.06 13.42 -4.18
N GLU A 33 1.95 12.56 -3.17
CA GLU A 33 1.03 12.76 -2.03
C GLU A 33 1.82 13.32 -0.84
N PRO A 34 1.57 14.58 -0.45
CA PRO A 34 2.36 15.19 0.65
C PRO A 34 2.27 14.44 1.98
N GLY A 35 1.16 13.76 2.23
CA GLY A 35 0.96 13.02 3.48
C GLY A 35 1.36 11.57 3.44
N CYS A 36 1.80 11.05 2.30
CA CYS A 36 2.28 9.67 2.20
C CYS A 36 3.79 9.65 2.44
N MET A 37 4.19 9.21 3.65
CA MET A 37 5.58 9.27 4.08
C MET A 37 6.39 8.07 3.62
N GLN A 38 5.73 6.91 3.47
CA GLN A 38 6.40 5.67 3.12
C GLN A 38 5.36 4.69 2.55
N PHE A 39 5.77 3.92 1.57
CA PHE A 39 4.92 2.91 0.97
C PHE A 39 5.80 1.74 0.56
N ASP A 40 5.86 0.71 1.41
CA ASP A 40 6.71 -0.45 1.18
C ASP A 40 5.90 -1.59 0.57
N VAL A 41 6.49 -2.24 -0.42
CA VAL A 41 5.93 -3.42 -1.06
C VAL A 41 6.81 -4.60 -0.69
N ILE A 42 6.28 -5.54 0.09
CA ILE A 42 7.06 -6.63 0.69
C ILE A 42 6.50 -7.97 0.21
N GLN A 43 7.33 -8.77 -0.43
CA GLN A 43 6.92 -10.11 -0.86
C GLN A 43 7.14 -11.09 0.28
N ASP A 44 6.13 -11.95 0.51
CA ASP A 44 6.24 -12.98 1.55
C ASP A 44 7.39 -13.94 1.23
N SER A 45 8.11 -14.38 2.27
CA SER A 45 9.28 -15.24 2.09
C SER A 45 8.92 -16.68 1.77
N VAL A 46 7.68 -17.09 2.01
CA VAL A 46 7.22 -18.47 1.79
C VAL A 46 6.30 -18.55 0.57
N ASP A 47 5.33 -17.65 0.48
CA ASP A 47 4.36 -17.62 -0.61
C ASP A 47 4.62 -16.40 -1.50
N PRO A 48 5.20 -16.57 -2.71
CA PRO A 48 5.50 -15.43 -3.58
C PRO A 48 4.24 -14.72 -4.10
N ASN A 49 3.06 -15.32 -3.95
CA ASN A 49 1.80 -14.70 -4.31
C ASN A 49 1.21 -13.86 -3.18
N ARG A 50 1.86 -13.84 -2.03
CA ARG A 50 1.45 -13.01 -0.91
C ARG A 50 2.38 -11.80 -0.81
N VAL A 51 1.76 -10.62 -0.79
CA VAL A 51 2.47 -9.35 -0.68
C VAL A 51 1.90 -8.57 0.49
N TRP A 52 2.77 -7.88 1.21
CA TRP A 52 2.39 -7.00 2.31
C TRP A 52 2.70 -5.58 1.92
N LEU A 53 1.71 -4.70 2.03
CA LEU A 53 1.92 -3.27 1.88
C LEU A 53 2.06 -2.67 3.27
N TYR A 54 3.17 -2.00 3.52
CA TYR A 54 3.40 -1.26 4.74
C TYR A 54 3.40 0.22 4.40
N GLU A 55 2.35 0.92 4.84
CA GLU A 55 2.10 2.28 4.41
C GLU A 55 2.12 3.20 5.62
N VAL A 56 2.83 4.31 5.50
CA VAL A 56 2.95 5.31 6.57
C VAL A 56 2.40 6.64 6.06
N TYR A 57 1.38 7.15 6.73
CA TYR A 57 0.76 8.43 6.44
C TYR A 57 0.94 9.39 7.59
N LYS A 58 1.00 10.68 7.28
CA LYS A 58 1.12 11.74 8.28
C LYS A 58 0.01 11.65 9.32
N ASP A 59 -1.22 11.39 8.89
CA ASP A 59 -2.40 11.25 9.71
C ASP A 59 -3.48 10.47 8.96
N GLU A 60 -4.61 10.22 9.59
CA GLU A 60 -5.72 9.50 8.98
C GLU A 60 -6.29 10.26 7.77
N GLU A 61 -6.34 11.58 7.83
CA GLU A 61 -6.81 12.40 6.71
C GLU A 61 -5.95 12.18 5.47
N ALA A 62 -4.64 12.10 5.63
CA ALA A 62 -3.72 11.84 4.52
C ALA A 62 -3.99 10.47 3.89
N PHE A 63 -4.33 9.48 4.71
CA PHE A 63 -4.72 8.17 4.18
C PHE A 63 -6.05 8.24 3.41
N GLU A 64 -7.03 9.00 3.91
CA GLU A 64 -8.29 9.18 3.19
C GLU A 64 -8.08 9.90 1.85
N GLN A 65 -7.18 10.88 1.81
CA GLN A 65 -6.79 11.53 0.56
C GLN A 65 -6.13 10.55 -0.41
N HIS A 66 -5.28 9.64 0.10
CA HIS A 66 -4.69 8.58 -0.70
C HIS A 66 -5.76 7.71 -1.36
N ARG A 67 -6.77 7.32 -0.60
CA ARG A 67 -7.86 6.49 -1.11
C ARG A 67 -8.66 7.17 -2.22
N GLN A 68 -8.69 8.50 -2.23
CA GLN A 68 -9.42 9.31 -3.21
C GLN A 68 -8.53 9.76 -4.37
N ASN A 69 -7.24 9.50 -4.31
CA ASN A 69 -6.31 9.83 -5.37
C ASN A 69 -6.71 9.07 -6.65
N PRO A 70 -6.93 9.77 -7.79
CA PRO A 70 -7.32 9.10 -9.04
C PRO A 70 -6.39 7.98 -9.44
N ARG A 71 -5.08 8.12 -9.20
CA ARG A 71 -4.09 7.07 -9.46
C ARG A 71 -4.39 5.81 -8.63
N MET A 72 -4.73 5.99 -7.35
CA MET A 72 -5.06 4.86 -6.48
C MET A 72 -6.37 4.20 -6.89
N ILE A 73 -7.35 4.99 -7.27
CA ILE A 73 -8.64 4.47 -7.75
C ILE A 73 -8.43 3.63 -9.01
N GLU A 74 -7.67 4.15 -9.96
CA GLU A 74 -7.35 3.44 -11.20
C GLU A 74 -6.57 2.16 -10.91
N TRP A 75 -5.57 2.23 -10.04
CA TRP A 75 -4.79 1.05 -9.67
C TRP A 75 -5.67 -0.02 -9.01
N ARG A 76 -6.56 0.37 -8.13
CA ARG A 76 -7.48 -0.56 -7.47
C ARG A 76 -8.36 -1.28 -8.51
N GLU A 77 -8.91 -0.54 -9.46
CA GLU A 77 -9.73 -1.13 -10.51
C GLU A 77 -8.93 -2.04 -11.44
N THR A 78 -7.75 -1.61 -11.85
CA THR A 78 -6.89 -2.40 -12.73
C THR A 78 -6.45 -3.69 -12.07
N SER A 79 -6.04 -3.62 -10.79
CA SER A 79 -5.43 -4.76 -10.09
C SER A 79 -6.44 -5.72 -9.48
N LYS A 80 -7.71 -5.35 -9.38
CA LYS A 80 -8.67 -6.19 -8.66
C LYS A 80 -8.88 -7.56 -9.29
N VAL A 81 -8.69 -7.68 -10.61
CA VAL A 81 -8.84 -8.96 -11.31
C VAL A 81 -7.67 -9.90 -11.05
N TRP A 82 -6.57 -9.39 -10.51
CA TRP A 82 -5.37 -10.17 -10.21
C TRP A 82 -5.26 -10.61 -8.76
N ARG A 83 -6.13 -10.13 -7.88
CA ARG A 83 -6.07 -10.46 -6.46
C ARG A 83 -7.30 -11.22 -5.99
N ILE A 84 -7.09 -11.99 -4.92
CA ILE A 84 -8.15 -12.73 -4.26
C ILE A 84 -8.83 -11.80 -3.26
N ASP A 85 -10.16 -11.75 -3.29
CA ASP A 85 -10.95 -10.91 -2.38
C ASP A 85 -10.92 -11.45 -0.94
N GLY A 86 -11.37 -10.63 -0.01
CA GLY A 86 -11.51 -11.01 1.40
C GLY A 86 -10.32 -10.66 2.26
N GLN A 87 -9.28 -10.04 1.69
CA GLN A 87 -8.14 -9.55 2.47
C GLN A 87 -8.49 -8.20 3.07
N THR A 88 -8.23 -8.02 4.36
CA THR A 88 -8.57 -6.79 5.09
C THR A 88 -7.30 -6.13 5.61
N ALA A 89 -7.18 -4.82 5.38
CA ALA A 89 -6.07 -4.04 5.92
C ALA A 89 -6.24 -3.82 7.41
N THR A 90 -5.12 -3.81 8.14
CA THR A 90 -5.06 -3.43 9.54
C THR A 90 -4.51 -2.02 9.63
N ARG A 91 -5.11 -1.18 10.49
CA ARG A 91 -4.71 0.21 10.66
C ARG A 91 -4.33 0.48 12.11
N GLY A 92 -3.41 1.41 12.31
CA GLY A 92 -3.00 1.79 13.65
C GLY A 92 -2.25 3.10 13.66
N THR A 93 -1.97 3.58 14.86
CA THR A 93 -1.20 4.80 15.07
C THR A 93 0.09 4.45 15.79
N THR A 94 1.21 5.03 15.32
CA THR A 94 2.52 4.76 15.89
C THR A 94 2.61 5.29 17.32
N ILE A 95 2.96 4.42 18.26
CA ILE A 95 3.26 4.82 19.64
C ILE A 95 4.75 5.15 19.75
N TRP A 96 5.57 4.37 19.08
CA TRP A 96 7.01 4.56 19.01
C TRP A 96 7.49 4.02 17.67
N PRO A 97 8.41 4.65 16.97
CA PRO A 97 9.19 5.86 17.32
C PRO A 97 8.35 7.14 17.21
N PRO A 98 8.82 8.25 17.82
CA PRO A 98 8.09 9.53 17.75
C PRO A 98 8.06 10.08 16.33
N ASP A 99 7.04 10.89 16.04
CA ASP A 99 6.79 11.39 14.70
C ASP A 99 7.88 12.33 14.19
N ASP A 100 8.66 12.96 15.05
CA ASP A 100 9.72 13.88 14.66
C ASP A 100 10.85 13.22 13.88
N ARG A 101 10.99 11.90 13.95
CA ARG A 101 12.00 11.19 13.13
C ARG A 101 11.76 11.35 11.63
N TRP A 102 10.54 11.75 11.26
CA TRP A 102 10.16 11.90 9.84
C TRP A 102 10.42 13.30 9.30
N SER A 103 10.87 14.21 10.12
CA SER A 103 11.14 15.60 9.70
C SER A 103 12.49 15.77 9.01
#